data_7ee4a4ee99c527ec5604e6996b2fa531
#
_entry.id   7ee4a4ee99c527ec5604e6996b2fa531
#
_cell.length_a   1.000
_cell.length_b   1.000
_cell.length_c   1.000
_cell.angle_alpha   90.00
_cell.angle_beta   90.00
_cell.angle_gamma   90.00
#
_symmetry.space_group_name_H-M   'P 1'
#
loop_
_entity.id
_entity.type
_entity.pdbx_description
1 polymer ?
#
loop_
_entity_poly.entity_id
_entity_poly.type
_entity_poly.pdbx_seq_one_letter_code
_entity_poly.pdbx_strand_id
1 'polypeptide(L)'
;MKPVKSARLVCPVYTLDFKQLLPGGKEITPEVLDELIATTKGTSYPACPLLKYGTIFQDLRRFLQESPYNLSFDQSDRSGVLTLMNEISFIPPLLKFFDYFKENDFYTYRHSLVVFAMSVLMAQELLEESEDWIRDVMAGTIHDFGKMNVPLKILKKKEPLTQVDKIILEHHALAGFVLLSYFLQDHGRFAAWAAKEHHERRDGSGYPLGILMRDRMIEIISVCDIYDALLSPRPHRPTPYDNRSALEEITEMAEQGKLSWEVVQALVAYNRKDRPHFQECKVSAEKRGRLLAVDLCRVNVERKIDCPNCHGTARERKIVRDGKQHLAYACRSCGMEFTEDDLLDMELDLN
;
A
#
# COMPACT_ATOMS: atom_id res chain seq x y z
N MET A 1 10.72 30.32 -0.76
CA MET A 1 11.05 28.93 -0.37
C MET A 1 10.56 28.74 1.06
N LYS A 2 9.79 27.68 1.34
CA LYS A 2 9.49 27.30 2.72
C LYS A 2 10.80 26.85 3.39
N PRO A 3 11.02 27.13 4.69
CA PRO A 3 12.19 26.61 5.37
C PRO A 3 12.13 25.09 5.39
N VAL A 4 13.23 24.42 5.00
CA VAL A 4 13.37 22.96 5.11
C VAL A 4 13.25 22.61 6.59
N LYS A 5 12.34 21.70 6.93
CA LYS A 5 12.17 21.23 8.31
C LYS A 5 13.40 20.41 8.72
N SER A 6 13.81 20.54 9.99
CA SER A 6 14.86 19.67 10.51
C SER A 6 14.37 18.22 10.62
N ALA A 7 15.25 17.25 10.34
CA ALA A 7 14.95 15.83 10.50
C ALA A 7 14.93 15.45 11.99
N ARG A 8 13.87 15.85 12.71
CA ARG A 8 13.72 15.65 14.15
C ARG A 8 12.65 14.59 14.44
N LEU A 9 12.99 13.59 15.24
CA LEU A 9 12.05 12.55 15.66
C LEU A 9 10.94 13.12 16.55
N VAL A 10 9.69 12.80 16.25
CA VAL A 10 8.53 13.12 17.10
C VAL A 10 8.45 12.15 18.26
N CYS A 11 8.61 10.86 17.99
CA CYS A 11 8.55 9.76 18.94
C CYS A 11 9.91 9.04 18.99
N PRO A 12 10.20 8.30 20.07
CA PRO A 12 11.37 7.42 20.08
C PRO A 12 11.23 6.31 19.03
N VAL A 13 12.37 5.85 18.51
CA VAL A 13 12.44 4.74 17.52
C VAL A 13 12.91 3.48 18.20
N TYR A 14 12.13 2.40 18.06
CA TYR A 14 12.39 1.09 18.62
C TYR A 14 12.48 0.01 17.53
N THR A 15 13.30 -1.00 17.77
CA THR A 15 13.25 -2.26 17.03
C THR A 15 12.06 -3.12 17.45
N LEU A 16 11.74 -4.20 16.74
CA LEU A 16 10.65 -5.12 17.12
C LEU A 16 10.88 -5.83 18.46
N ASP A 17 12.13 -6.00 18.89
CA ASP A 17 12.51 -6.54 20.21
C ASP A 17 12.64 -5.45 21.29
N PHE A 18 12.01 -4.30 21.05
CA PHE A 18 11.93 -3.16 21.99
C PHE A 18 13.25 -2.51 22.39
N LYS A 19 14.31 -2.71 21.61
CA LYS A 19 15.54 -1.92 21.78
C LYS A 19 15.31 -0.51 21.28
N GLN A 20 15.46 0.49 22.16
CA GLN A 20 15.40 1.90 21.75
C GLN A 20 16.69 2.27 20.99
N LEU A 21 16.53 2.76 19.77
CA LEU A 21 17.62 3.22 18.91
C LEU A 21 17.91 4.70 19.14
N LEU A 22 16.89 5.53 19.05
CA LEU A 22 16.99 6.98 19.28
C LEU A 22 15.78 7.47 20.10
N PRO A 23 15.95 8.46 21.00
CA PRO A 23 14.86 9.06 21.74
C PRO A 23 14.03 10.02 20.88
N GLY A 24 12.78 10.28 21.28
CA GLY A 24 11.98 11.38 20.74
C GLY A 24 12.66 12.72 20.95
N GLY A 25 12.42 13.67 20.05
CA GLY A 25 13.07 14.97 20.06
C GLY A 25 14.50 15.00 19.52
N LYS A 26 15.12 13.84 19.26
CA LYS A 26 16.48 13.77 18.70
C LYS A 26 16.48 14.25 17.26
N GLU A 27 17.44 15.09 16.91
CA GLU A 27 17.73 15.48 15.54
C GLU A 27 18.57 14.37 14.88
N ILE A 28 18.20 14.00 13.66
CA ILE A 28 18.88 12.97 12.87
C ILE A 28 19.92 13.68 12.02
N THR A 29 21.18 13.52 12.38
CA THR A 29 22.32 13.98 11.57
C THR A 29 23.16 12.77 11.11
N PRO A 30 24.05 12.92 10.11
CA PRO A 30 24.96 11.84 9.71
C PRO A 30 25.75 11.28 10.89
N GLU A 31 26.27 12.16 11.76
CA GLU A 31 27.07 11.77 12.93
C GLU A 31 26.27 10.92 13.91
N VAL A 32 24.99 11.27 14.17
CA VAL A 32 24.09 10.51 15.03
C VAL A 32 23.82 9.13 14.45
N LEU A 33 23.68 9.03 13.13
CA LEU A 33 23.48 7.74 12.45
C LEU A 33 24.76 6.91 12.46
N ASP A 34 25.92 7.52 12.24
CA ASP A 34 27.21 6.84 12.31
C ASP A 34 27.49 6.27 13.71
N GLU A 35 27.20 7.03 14.76
CA GLU A 35 27.25 6.55 16.14
C GLU A 35 26.32 5.36 16.37
N LEU A 36 25.09 5.45 15.87
CA LEU A 36 24.11 4.37 15.98
C LEU A 36 24.56 3.11 15.23
N ILE A 37 25.03 3.26 13.98
CA ILE A 37 25.55 2.16 13.15
C ILE A 37 26.77 1.52 13.80
N ALA A 38 27.63 2.31 14.43
CA ALA A 38 28.80 1.78 15.13
C ALA A 38 28.44 0.77 16.24
N THR A 39 27.21 0.86 16.80
CA THR A 39 26.71 -0.13 17.79
C THR A 39 26.39 -1.50 17.20
N THR A 40 26.32 -1.62 15.86
CA THR A 40 26.04 -2.88 15.16
C THR A 40 27.29 -3.61 14.69
N LYS A 41 28.48 -3.03 14.90
CA LYS A 41 29.75 -3.63 14.48
C LYS A 41 29.90 -5.06 14.95
N GLY A 42 30.20 -5.97 14.03
CA GLY A 42 30.32 -7.41 14.30
C GLY A 42 29.01 -8.19 14.19
N THR A 43 27.87 -7.54 14.00
CA THR A 43 26.61 -8.21 13.72
C THR A 43 26.50 -8.47 12.22
N SER A 44 26.37 -9.75 11.84
CA SER A 44 26.12 -10.17 10.47
C SER A 44 24.87 -11.04 10.44
N TYR A 45 24.03 -10.81 9.45
CA TYR A 45 22.80 -11.58 9.25
C TYR A 45 22.88 -12.31 7.91
N PRO A 46 22.57 -13.63 7.86
CA PRO A 46 22.42 -14.31 6.58
C PRO A 46 21.22 -13.75 5.82
N ALA A 47 21.42 -13.44 4.54
CA ALA A 47 20.32 -13.02 3.68
C ALA A 47 19.44 -14.22 3.31
N CYS A 48 18.13 -14.00 3.22
CA CYS A 48 17.13 -14.98 2.80
C CYS A 48 16.33 -14.42 1.63
N PRO A 49 16.14 -15.19 0.53
CA PRO A 49 15.33 -14.76 -0.59
C PRO A 49 13.89 -14.44 -0.15
N LEU A 50 13.40 -13.27 -0.55
CA LEU A 50 12.08 -12.77 -0.14
C LEU A 50 10.95 -13.75 -0.48
N LEU A 51 10.94 -14.29 -1.70
CA LEU A 51 9.88 -15.22 -2.15
C LEU A 51 9.92 -16.58 -1.45
N LYS A 52 11.03 -16.95 -0.81
CA LYS A 52 11.12 -18.18 -0.03
C LYS A 52 10.70 -18.00 1.42
N TYR A 53 10.38 -16.77 1.83
CA TYR A 53 10.01 -16.47 3.20
C TYR A 53 8.50 -16.58 3.41
N GLY A 54 8.08 -17.44 4.33
CA GLY A 54 6.67 -17.65 4.68
C GLY A 54 5.78 -17.95 3.47
N THR A 55 4.72 -17.17 3.31
CA THR A 55 3.76 -17.30 2.21
C THR A 55 3.80 -16.13 1.23
N ILE A 56 4.87 -15.32 1.25
CA ILE A 56 4.98 -14.08 0.45
C ILE A 56 4.73 -14.35 -1.04
N PHE A 57 5.30 -15.42 -1.58
CA PHE A 57 5.10 -15.79 -2.98
C PHE A 57 3.63 -16.04 -3.32
N GLN A 58 2.94 -16.86 -2.51
CA GLN A 58 1.54 -17.22 -2.73
C GLN A 58 0.64 -15.99 -2.55
N ASP A 59 0.90 -15.18 -1.52
CA ASP A 59 0.13 -14.00 -1.21
C ASP A 59 0.27 -12.95 -2.32
N LEU A 60 1.49 -12.65 -2.76
CA LEU A 60 1.70 -11.71 -3.86
C LEU A 60 1.02 -12.19 -5.15
N ARG A 61 1.22 -13.46 -5.53
CA ARG A 61 0.58 -14.03 -6.71
C ARG A 61 -0.95 -13.82 -6.67
N ARG A 62 -1.58 -14.05 -5.51
CA ARG A 62 -3.00 -13.81 -5.30
C ARG A 62 -3.35 -12.33 -5.46
N PHE A 63 -2.64 -11.42 -4.81
CA PHE A 63 -2.92 -9.99 -4.85
C PHE A 63 -2.87 -9.43 -6.27
N LEU A 64 -1.90 -9.85 -7.07
CA LEU A 64 -1.77 -9.40 -8.47
C LEU A 64 -2.84 -10.00 -9.42
N GLN A 65 -3.58 -11.02 -8.98
CA GLN A 65 -4.70 -11.59 -9.73
C GLN A 65 -6.05 -10.96 -9.36
N GLU A 66 -6.11 -10.25 -8.24
CA GLU A 66 -7.33 -9.58 -7.79
C GLU A 66 -7.52 -8.24 -8.50
N SER A 67 -8.81 -7.83 -8.68
CA SER A 67 -9.13 -6.49 -9.18
C SER A 67 -8.73 -5.43 -8.15
N PRO A 68 -8.20 -4.27 -8.58
CA PRO A 68 -7.99 -3.85 -9.98
C PRO A 68 -6.61 -4.21 -10.56
N TYR A 69 -5.71 -4.83 -9.80
CA TYR A 69 -4.31 -5.07 -10.22
C TYR A 69 -4.21 -6.02 -11.41
N ASN A 70 -5.17 -6.94 -11.58
CA ASN A 70 -5.26 -7.80 -12.76
C ASN A 70 -5.40 -7.04 -14.08
N LEU A 71 -5.74 -5.75 -14.04
CA LEU A 71 -5.74 -4.88 -15.22
C LEU A 71 -4.34 -4.38 -15.55
N SER A 72 -3.56 -4.02 -14.52
CA SER A 72 -2.19 -3.52 -14.67
C SER A 72 -1.17 -4.63 -14.94
N PHE A 73 -1.44 -5.85 -14.47
CA PHE A 73 -0.54 -7.00 -14.62
C PHE A 73 -1.15 -8.08 -15.51
N ASP A 74 -0.63 -8.27 -16.70
CA ASP A 74 -0.92 -9.45 -17.49
C ASP A 74 -0.13 -10.68 -16.99
N GLN A 75 -0.19 -11.79 -17.71
CA GLN A 75 0.53 -13.02 -17.32
C GLN A 75 2.05 -12.85 -17.40
N SER A 76 2.54 -12.12 -18.42
CA SER A 76 3.97 -11.87 -18.63
C SER A 76 4.51 -10.97 -17.53
N ASP A 77 3.81 -9.85 -17.23
CA ASP A 77 4.19 -8.92 -16.18
C ASP A 77 4.30 -9.61 -14.83
N ARG A 78 3.29 -10.43 -14.47
CA ARG A 78 3.33 -11.22 -13.23
C ARG A 78 4.53 -12.15 -13.17
N SER A 79 4.85 -12.81 -14.27
CA SER A 79 6.01 -13.68 -14.32
C SER A 79 7.32 -12.92 -14.20
N GLY A 80 7.45 -11.77 -14.88
CA GLY A 80 8.61 -10.90 -14.82
C GLY A 80 8.86 -10.36 -13.41
N VAL A 81 7.82 -9.84 -12.77
CA VAL A 81 7.89 -9.34 -11.38
C VAL A 81 8.31 -10.45 -10.41
N LEU A 82 7.73 -11.65 -10.52
CA LEU A 82 8.07 -12.77 -9.65
C LEU A 82 9.52 -13.25 -9.88
N THR A 83 10.00 -13.22 -11.12
CA THR A 83 11.39 -13.56 -11.44
C THR A 83 12.36 -12.58 -10.76
N LEU A 84 12.13 -11.28 -10.90
CA LEU A 84 12.95 -10.26 -10.24
C LEU A 84 12.90 -10.36 -8.71
N MET A 85 11.72 -10.61 -8.15
CA MET A 85 11.60 -10.81 -6.70
C MET A 85 12.39 -12.00 -6.17
N ASN A 86 12.61 -13.04 -7.00
CA ASN A 86 13.38 -14.22 -6.57
C ASN A 86 14.86 -13.90 -6.34
N GLU A 87 15.37 -12.83 -6.95
CA GLU A 87 16.74 -12.35 -6.77
C GLU A 87 16.92 -11.48 -5.53
N ILE A 88 15.80 -10.99 -4.98
CA ILE A 88 15.80 -10.11 -3.82
C ILE A 88 15.91 -10.91 -2.53
N SER A 89 16.87 -10.54 -1.70
CA SER A 89 17.10 -11.15 -0.39
C SER A 89 17.13 -10.09 0.70
N PHE A 90 16.50 -10.40 1.82
CA PHE A 90 16.50 -9.56 3.01
C PHE A 90 17.13 -10.28 4.20
N ILE A 91 17.68 -9.49 5.09
CA ILE A 91 18.16 -9.96 6.39
C ILE A 91 16.96 -10.26 7.32
N PRO A 92 17.08 -11.18 8.30
CA PRO A 92 15.98 -11.59 9.16
C PRO A 92 15.24 -10.44 9.86
N PRO A 93 15.88 -9.37 10.36
CA PRO A 93 15.15 -8.26 10.95
C PRO A 93 14.15 -7.58 9.99
N LEU A 94 14.49 -7.49 8.69
CA LEU A 94 13.61 -6.93 7.68
C LEU A 94 12.49 -7.91 7.30
N LEU A 95 12.74 -9.22 7.32
CA LEU A 95 11.72 -10.23 7.06
C LEU A 95 10.67 -10.30 8.17
N LYS A 96 11.06 -10.09 9.43
CA LYS A 96 10.13 -10.01 10.57
C LYS A 96 9.11 -8.87 10.47
N PHE A 97 9.39 -7.84 9.68
CA PHE A 97 8.42 -6.79 9.35
C PHE A 97 7.18 -7.39 8.67
N PHE A 98 7.38 -8.30 7.71
CA PHE A 98 6.27 -8.94 7.01
C PHE A 98 5.44 -9.82 7.94
N ASP A 99 6.08 -10.59 8.84
CA ASP A 99 5.36 -11.39 9.84
C ASP A 99 4.55 -10.48 10.77
N TYR A 100 5.20 -9.43 11.30
CA TYR A 100 4.55 -8.50 12.21
C TYR A 100 3.29 -7.88 11.59
N PHE A 101 3.39 -7.37 10.35
CA PHE A 101 2.24 -6.74 9.71
C PHE A 101 1.23 -7.75 9.19
N LYS A 102 1.64 -8.93 8.79
CA LYS A 102 0.70 -9.99 8.40
C LYS A 102 -0.24 -10.36 9.54
N GLU A 103 0.28 -10.39 10.78
CA GLU A 103 -0.48 -10.71 11.98
C GLU A 103 -1.25 -9.51 12.55
N ASN A 104 -0.64 -8.32 12.52
CA ASN A 104 -1.14 -7.17 13.27
C ASN A 104 -1.84 -6.11 12.41
N ASP A 105 -1.45 -5.94 11.16
CA ASP A 105 -2.05 -5.00 10.20
C ASP A 105 -1.89 -5.52 8.77
N PHE A 106 -2.77 -6.42 8.38
CA PHE A 106 -2.74 -7.07 7.07
C PHE A 106 -2.76 -6.08 5.90
N TYR A 107 -3.35 -4.88 6.11
CA TYR A 107 -3.31 -3.82 5.10
C TYR A 107 -1.85 -3.44 4.77
N THR A 108 -1.04 -3.10 5.76
CA THR A 108 0.37 -2.71 5.54
C THR A 108 1.19 -3.85 4.93
N TYR A 109 0.96 -5.10 5.36
CA TYR A 109 1.61 -6.28 4.75
C TYR A 109 1.32 -6.38 3.25
N ARG A 110 0.02 -6.38 2.88
CA ARG A 110 -0.41 -6.47 1.49
C ARG A 110 0.09 -5.28 0.67
N HIS A 111 -0.08 -4.09 1.20
CA HIS A 111 0.35 -2.82 0.62
C HIS A 111 1.82 -2.83 0.21
N SER A 112 2.71 -3.20 1.12
CA SER A 112 4.15 -3.27 0.86
C SER A 112 4.50 -4.20 -0.31
N LEU A 113 3.84 -5.34 -0.42
CA LEU A 113 4.06 -6.29 -1.52
C LEU A 113 3.50 -5.78 -2.86
N VAL A 114 2.33 -5.14 -2.85
CA VAL A 114 1.71 -4.59 -4.06
C VAL A 114 2.48 -3.37 -4.56
N VAL A 115 2.85 -2.45 -3.67
CA VAL A 115 3.67 -1.27 -4.04
C VAL A 115 5.00 -1.71 -4.66
N PHE A 116 5.64 -2.74 -4.08
CA PHE A 116 6.84 -3.29 -4.69
C PHE A 116 6.58 -3.79 -6.12
N ALA A 117 5.57 -4.64 -6.33
CA ALA A 117 5.27 -5.21 -7.65
C ALA A 117 4.96 -4.12 -8.68
N MET A 118 4.17 -3.11 -8.28
CA MET A 118 3.88 -1.94 -9.12
C MET A 118 5.16 -1.14 -9.43
N SER A 119 6.03 -0.96 -8.44
CA SER A 119 7.29 -0.23 -8.63
C SER A 119 8.23 -0.96 -9.60
N VAL A 120 8.29 -2.29 -9.56
CA VAL A 120 9.02 -3.10 -10.56
C VAL A 120 8.48 -2.86 -11.96
N LEU A 121 7.16 -2.99 -12.13
CA LEU A 121 6.49 -2.81 -13.42
C LEU A 121 6.78 -1.41 -14.00
N MET A 122 6.66 -0.38 -13.17
CA MET A 122 6.89 1.00 -13.57
C MET A 122 8.37 1.30 -13.85
N ALA A 123 9.29 0.71 -13.07
CA ALA A 123 10.71 0.90 -13.24
C ALA A 123 11.22 0.29 -14.56
N GLN A 124 10.71 -0.88 -14.95
CA GLN A 124 11.03 -1.51 -16.23
C GLN A 124 10.67 -0.64 -17.45
N GLU A 125 9.61 0.15 -17.34
CA GLU A 125 9.17 1.06 -18.42
C GLU A 125 9.92 2.40 -18.42
N LEU A 126 10.28 2.90 -17.24
CA LEU A 126 10.71 4.29 -17.05
C LEU A 126 12.21 4.46 -16.81
N LEU A 127 12.92 3.40 -16.45
CA LEU A 127 14.34 3.44 -16.15
C LEU A 127 15.12 2.63 -17.17
N GLU A 128 16.29 3.13 -17.52
CA GLU A 128 17.24 2.35 -18.32
C GLU A 128 17.73 1.14 -17.52
N GLU A 129 17.91 0.01 -18.18
CA GLU A 129 18.43 -1.20 -17.54
C GLU A 129 19.85 -0.94 -17.00
N SER A 130 19.96 -0.87 -15.69
CA SER A 130 21.23 -0.81 -14.97
C SER A 130 21.17 -1.81 -13.81
N GLU A 131 22.29 -2.37 -13.39
CA GLU A 131 22.33 -3.29 -12.24
C GLU A 131 21.83 -2.63 -10.93
N ASP A 132 21.87 -1.30 -10.87
CA ASP A 132 21.50 -0.55 -9.68
C ASP A 132 19.98 -0.45 -9.48
N TRP A 133 19.17 -0.35 -10.56
CA TRP A 133 17.73 -0.18 -10.41
C TRP A 133 17.02 -1.39 -9.75
N ILE A 134 17.53 -2.62 -9.99
CA ILE A 134 17.00 -3.83 -9.34
C ILE A 134 17.20 -3.75 -7.83
N ARG A 135 18.34 -3.21 -7.39
CA ARG A 135 18.63 -2.98 -5.97
C ARG A 135 17.75 -1.89 -5.38
N ASP A 136 17.50 -0.85 -6.14
CA ASP A 136 16.75 0.32 -5.68
C ASP A 136 15.25 0.04 -5.62
N VAL A 137 14.71 -0.75 -6.55
CA VAL A 137 13.31 -1.15 -6.53
C VAL A 137 12.92 -1.95 -5.29
N MET A 138 13.89 -2.64 -4.65
CA MET A 138 13.68 -3.32 -3.36
C MET A 138 13.16 -2.38 -2.28
N ALA A 139 13.48 -1.09 -2.35
CA ALA A 139 13.00 -0.09 -1.40
C ALA A 139 11.47 -0.02 -1.38
N GLY A 140 10.80 -0.32 -2.50
CA GLY A 140 9.34 -0.38 -2.56
C GLY A 140 8.72 -1.38 -1.59
N THR A 141 9.42 -2.47 -1.20
CA THR A 141 8.90 -3.44 -0.22
C THR A 141 9.01 -2.97 1.23
N ILE A 142 9.95 -2.07 1.52
CA ILE A 142 10.29 -1.65 2.89
C ILE A 142 10.21 -0.14 3.09
N HIS A 143 9.62 0.61 2.13
CA HIS A 143 9.43 2.05 2.27
C HIS A 143 8.68 2.42 3.56
N ASP A 144 7.74 1.58 3.94
CA ASP A 144 6.88 1.71 5.11
C ASP A 144 7.42 1.04 6.39
N PHE A 145 8.69 0.61 6.38
CA PHE A 145 9.29 -0.12 7.49
C PHE A 145 9.14 0.59 8.84
N GLY A 146 9.14 1.90 8.84
CA GLY A 146 8.94 2.71 10.04
C GLY A 146 7.54 2.64 10.66
N LYS A 147 6.53 2.12 9.95
CA LYS A 147 5.17 1.95 10.51
C LYS A 147 5.14 1.00 11.72
N MET A 148 6.17 0.16 11.92
CA MET A 148 6.31 -0.62 13.15
C MET A 148 6.43 0.25 14.42
N ASN A 149 6.79 1.51 14.28
CA ASN A 149 6.85 2.48 15.38
C ASN A 149 5.56 3.34 15.50
N VAL A 150 4.57 3.11 14.63
CA VAL A 150 3.26 3.75 14.74
C VAL A 150 2.34 2.85 15.58
N PRO A 151 1.72 3.37 16.65
CA PRO A 151 0.80 2.58 17.46
C PRO A 151 -0.32 1.95 16.62
N LEU A 152 -0.58 0.64 16.79
CA LEU A 152 -1.64 -0.08 16.05
C LEU A 152 -3.02 0.57 16.22
N LYS A 153 -3.29 1.20 17.36
CA LYS A 153 -4.54 1.95 17.56
C LYS A 153 -4.72 3.12 16.57
N ILE A 154 -3.62 3.68 16.03
CA ILE A 154 -3.65 4.73 15.01
C ILE A 154 -3.80 4.10 13.62
N LEU A 155 -3.03 3.05 13.32
CA LEU A 155 -3.12 2.34 12.04
C LEU A 155 -4.52 1.74 11.81
N LYS A 156 -5.15 1.22 12.88
CA LYS A 156 -6.48 0.58 12.85
C LYS A 156 -7.63 1.51 13.24
N LYS A 157 -7.39 2.82 13.39
CA LYS A 157 -8.41 3.78 13.78
C LYS A 157 -9.50 3.90 12.72
N LYS A 158 -10.76 3.75 13.13
CA LYS A 158 -11.94 3.84 12.25
C LYS A 158 -12.43 5.28 12.11
N GLU A 159 -12.25 6.09 13.14
CA GLU A 159 -12.58 7.49 13.15
C GLU A 159 -11.55 8.30 12.34
N PRO A 160 -11.91 9.49 11.84
CA PRO A 160 -10.96 10.38 11.19
C PRO A 160 -9.73 10.65 12.06
N LEU A 161 -8.56 10.62 11.43
CA LEU A 161 -7.30 10.90 12.13
C LEU A 161 -7.27 12.36 12.61
N THR A 162 -6.98 12.55 13.89
CA THR A 162 -6.72 13.88 14.47
C THR A 162 -5.37 14.42 13.96
N GLN A 163 -5.09 15.70 14.17
CA GLN A 163 -3.80 16.28 13.80
C GLN A 163 -2.63 15.56 14.52
N VAL A 164 -2.83 15.18 15.78
CA VAL A 164 -1.82 14.43 16.55
C VAL A 164 -1.61 13.03 15.95
N ASP A 165 -2.69 12.32 15.58
CA ASP A 165 -2.58 11.00 14.91
C ASP A 165 -1.80 11.12 13.60
N LYS A 166 -2.04 12.16 12.81
CA LYS A 166 -1.33 12.41 11.55
C LYS A 166 0.17 12.63 11.77
N ILE A 167 0.54 13.48 12.75
CA ILE A 167 1.95 13.73 13.10
C ILE A 167 2.64 12.41 13.51
N ILE A 168 1.97 11.59 14.32
CA ILE A 168 2.52 10.28 14.74
C ILE A 168 2.61 9.32 13.54
N LEU A 169 1.62 9.33 12.64
CA LEU A 169 1.66 8.51 11.44
C LEU A 169 2.78 8.96 10.49
N GLU A 170 2.92 10.25 10.23
CA GLU A 170 3.97 10.82 9.36
C GLU A 170 5.38 10.54 9.88
N HIS A 171 5.52 10.34 11.20
CA HIS A 171 6.80 9.98 11.83
C HIS A 171 7.39 8.68 11.27
N HIS A 172 6.58 7.77 10.67
CA HIS A 172 7.10 6.52 10.12
C HIS A 172 8.20 6.74 9.07
N ALA A 173 8.17 7.83 8.33
CA ALA A 173 9.19 8.12 7.33
C ALA A 173 10.59 8.30 7.96
N LEU A 174 10.70 9.10 9.02
CA LEU A 174 11.95 9.28 9.77
C LEU A 174 12.32 8.03 10.58
N ALA A 175 11.34 7.36 11.18
CA ALA A 175 11.57 6.11 11.90
C ALA A 175 12.09 5.01 10.97
N GLY A 176 11.55 4.90 9.75
CA GLY A 176 12.02 4.00 8.70
C GLY A 176 13.46 4.30 8.30
N PHE A 177 13.81 5.57 8.13
CA PHE A 177 15.19 5.99 7.84
C PHE A 177 16.17 5.52 8.91
N VAL A 178 15.86 5.75 10.19
CA VAL A 178 16.71 5.33 11.31
C VAL A 178 16.84 3.80 11.38
N LEU A 179 15.72 3.08 11.28
CA LEU A 179 15.69 1.62 11.34
C LEU A 179 16.48 0.97 10.21
N LEU A 180 16.27 1.43 8.97
CA LEU A 180 16.95 0.88 7.80
C LEU A 180 18.43 1.23 7.83
N SER A 181 18.83 2.44 8.24
CA SER A 181 20.22 2.81 8.46
C SER A 181 20.90 1.88 9.48
N TYR A 182 20.20 1.60 10.58
CA TYR A 182 20.69 0.71 11.63
C TYR A 182 20.86 -0.75 11.16
N PHE A 183 19.83 -1.32 10.53
CA PHE A 183 19.86 -2.74 10.14
C PHE A 183 20.72 -2.99 8.89
N LEU A 184 20.76 -2.06 7.95
CA LEU A 184 21.61 -2.14 6.76
C LEU A 184 23.04 -1.65 7.03
N GLN A 185 23.31 -1.13 8.24
CA GLN A 185 24.62 -0.63 8.68
C GLN A 185 25.21 0.47 7.78
N ASP A 186 24.33 1.21 7.13
CA ASP A 186 24.70 2.26 6.18
C ASP A 186 23.51 3.20 5.95
N HIS A 187 23.66 4.46 6.37
CA HIS A 187 22.62 5.48 6.17
C HIS A 187 22.58 6.04 4.73
N GLY A 188 23.58 5.72 3.90
CA GLY A 188 23.61 6.03 2.47
C GLY A 188 22.85 5.04 1.59
N ARG A 189 22.31 3.94 2.15
CA ARG A 189 21.53 2.96 1.38
C ARG A 189 20.26 3.58 0.82
N PHE A 190 20.01 3.33 -0.45
CA PHE A 190 18.84 3.82 -1.17
C PHE A 190 17.53 3.49 -0.42
N ALA A 191 17.39 2.28 0.11
CA ALA A 191 16.20 1.88 0.86
C ALA A 191 15.91 2.78 2.09
N ALA A 192 16.96 3.24 2.79
CA ALA A 192 16.80 4.16 3.90
C ALA A 192 16.33 5.55 3.41
N TRP A 193 16.89 6.03 2.31
CA TRP A 193 16.46 7.29 1.67
C TRP A 193 15.03 7.19 1.15
N ALA A 194 14.67 6.11 0.49
CA ALA A 194 13.30 5.89 0.01
C ALA A 194 12.29 5.91 1.16
N ALA A 195 12.57 5.23 2.29
CA ALA A 195 11.73 5.28 3.47
C ALA A 195 11.55 6.70 4.02
N LYS A 196 12.61 7.53 3.98
CA LYS A 196 12.57 8.92 4.42
C LYS A 196 11.75 9.81 3.48
N GLU A 197 11.86 9.60 2.16
CA GLU A 197 11.46 10.61 1.17
C GLU A 197 10.25 10.23 0.31
N HIS A 198 9.70 9.01 0.38
CA HIS A 198 8.57 8.58 -0.47
C HIS A 198 7.29 9.42 -0.29
N HIS A 199 7.19 10.18 0.77
CA HIS A 199 6.10 11.14 0.97
C HIS A 199 6.47 12.60 0.65
N GLU A 200 7.68 12.87 0.23
CA GLU A 200 8.01 14.18 -0.33
C GLU A 200 7.29 14.40 -1.68
N ARG A 201 7.24 15.61 -2.14
CA ARG A 201 6.58 15.98 -3.40
C ARG A 201 7.50 16.87 -4.22
N ARG A 202 7.29 16.87 -5.55
CA ARG A 202 8.11 17.68 -6.48
C ARG A 202 8.06 19.18 -6.17
N ASP A 203 6.95 19.66 -5.63
CA ASP A 203 6.73 21.05 -5.25
C ASP A 203 7.16 21.38 -3.80
N GLY A 204 7.69 20.40 -3.05
CA GLY A 204 8.06 20.55 -1.65
C GLY A 204 6.88 20.63 -0.69
N SER A 205 5.68 20.26 -1.11
CA SER A 205 4.49 20.23 -0.24
C SER A 205 4.40 18.97 0.61
N GLY A 206 5.32 18.01 0.41
CA GLY A 206 5.35 16.73 1.11
C GLY A 206 5.88 16.79 2.54
N TYR A 207 6.16 15.61 3.08
CA TYR A 207 6.76 15.41 4.40
C TYR A 207 7.78 14.26 4.34
N PRO A 208 8.69 14.12 5.32
CA PRO A 208 8.78 14.82 6.60
C PRO A 208 9.49 16.18 6.53
N LEU A 209 10.31 16.42 5.51
CA LEU A 209 11.19 17.58 5.45
C LEU A 209 10.61 18.73 4.60
N GLY A 210 9.71 18.43 3.66
CA GLY A 210 9.19 19.40 2.71
C GLY A 210 10.25 19.80 1.66
N ILE A 211 11.11 18.87 1.30
CA ILE A 211 12.11 19.02 0.23
C ILE A 211 11.52 18.70 -1.14
N LEU A 212 12.20 19.13 -2.19
CA LEU A 212 11.79 18.83 -3.55
C LEU A 212 12.16 17.38 -3.89
N MET A 213 11.17 16.55 -4.18
CA MET A 213 11.39 15.20 -4.71
C MET A 213 12.07 15.30 -6.08
N ARG A 214 13.16 14.59 -6.27
CA ARG A 214 13.93 14.59 -7.52
C ARG A 214 14.38 13.20 -7.96
N ASP A 215 14.44 12.26 -7.04
CA ASP A 215 14.87 10.90 -7.34
C ASP A 215 13.76 10.15 -8.09
N ARG A 216 14.09 9.60 -9.25
CA ARG A 216 13.13 8.96 -10.16
C ARG A 216 12.53 7.70 -9.58
N MET A 217 13.34 6.87 -8.90
CA MET A 217 12.85 5.63 -8.31
C MET A 217 11.95 5.91 -7.09
N ILE A 218 12.29 6.92 -6.28
CA ILE A 218 11.43 7.35 -5.17
C ILE A 218 10.12 7.95 -5.69
N GLU A 219 10.13 8.69 -6.81
CA GLU A 219 8.90 9.15 -7.49
C GLU A 219 8.02 7.97 -7.91
N ILE A 220 8.61 6.91 -8.48
CA ILE A 220 7.88 5.70 -8.87
C ILE A 220 7.24 5.05 -7.64
N ILE A 221 8.01 4.82 -6.57
CA ILE A 221 7.51 4.26 -5.31
C ILE A 221 6.37 5.12 -4.75
N SER A 222 6.54 6.45 -4.74
CA SER A 222 5.54 7.40 -4.24
C SER A 222 4.22 7.34 -5.01
N VAL A 223 4.26 7.22 -6.34
CA VAL A 223 3.05 7.11 -7.18
C VAL A 223 2.37 5.77 -6.94
N CYS A 224 3.13 4.67 -6.86
CA CYS A 224 2.60 3.34 -6.57
C CYS A 224 1.99 3.25 -5.16
N ASP A 225 2.62 3.87 -4.15
CA ASP A 225 2.10 4.00 -2.79
C ASP A 225 0.75 4.71 -2.78
N ILE A 226 0.65 5.89 -3.40
CA ILE A 226 -0.60 6.65 -3.48
C ILE A 226 -1.68 5.83 -4.19
N TYR A 227 -1.34 5.17 -5.30
CA TYR A 227 -2.29 4.39 -6.09
C TYR A 227 -2.87 3.24 -5.29
N ASP A 228 -2.04 2.38 -4.68
CA ASP A 228 -2.54 1.30 -3.82
C ASP A 228 -3.31 1.85 -2.61
N ALA A 229 -2.83 2.93 -2.03
CA ALA A 229 -3.50 3.57 -0.90
C ALA A 229 -4.90 4.09 -1.25
N LEU A 230 -5.16 4.55 -2.46
CA LEU A 230 -6.47 4.98 -2.93
C LEU A 230 -7.40 3.79 -3.20
N LEU A 231 -6.88 2.72 -3.79
CA LEU A 231 -7.62 1.51 -4.16
C LEU A 231 -7.96 0.60 -2.99
N SER A 232 -7.26 0.73 -1.87
CA SER A 232 -7.42 -0.16 -0.73
C SER A 232 -8.38 0.41 0.31
N PRO A 233 -9.28 -0.42 0.88
CA PRO A 233 -10.07 -0.01 2.03
C PRO A 233 -9.14 0.24 3.22
N ARG A 234 -9.36 1.34 3.92
CA ARG A 234 -8.64 1.69 5.16
C ARG A 234 -9.64 1.82 6.30
N PRO A 235 -9.26 1.54 7.55
CA PRO A 235 -10.19 1.62 8.68
C PRO A 235 -10.97 2.95 8.73
N HIS A 236 -10.28 4.09 8.55
CA HIS A 236 -10.87 5.43 8.54
C HIS A 236 -11.45 5.86 7.18
N ARG A 237 -11.28 5.03 6.13
CA ARG A 237 -11.86 5.19 4.79
C ARG A 237 -12.22 3.80 4.25
N PRO A 238 -13.32 3.20 4.76
CA PRO A 238 -13.71 1.84 4.40
C PRO A 238 -14.12 1.68 2.93
N THR A 239 -14.60 2.75 2.30
CA THR A 239 -14.89 2.76 0.87
C THR A 239 -13.67 3.19 0.06
N PRO A 240 -13.02 2.28 -0.68
CA PRO A 240 -11.91 2.61 -1.56
C PRO A 240 -12.39 3.40 -2.78
N TYR A 241 -11.46 4.03 -3.47
CA TYR A 241 -11.70 4.56 -4.81
C TYR A 241 -11.81 3.39 -5.80
N ASP A 242 -12.66 3.54 -6.81
CA ASP A 242 -12.53 2.71 -8.00
C ASP A 242 -11.25 3.08 -8.77
N ASN A 243 -10.80 2.17 -9.64
CA ASN A 243 -9.53 2.32 -10.37
C ASN A 243 -9.44 3.65 -11.13
N ARG A 244 -10.54 4.04 -11.77
CA ARG A 244 -10.58 5.26 -12.56
C ARG A 244 -10.48 6.51 -11.70
N SER A 245 -11.26 6.60 -10.62
CA SER A 245 -11.23 7.73 -9.69
C SER A 245 -9.86 7.86 -9.02
N ALA A 246 -9.18 6.73 -8.73
CA ALA A 246 -7.82 6.76 -8.21
C ALA A 246 -6.83 7.36 -9.23
N LEU A 247 -6.93 6.97 -10.50
CA LEU A 247 -6.09 7.53 -11.56
C LEU A 247 -6.39 9.02 -11.82
N GLU A 248 -7.66 9.43 -11.78
CA GLU A 248 -8.05 10.85 -11.92
C GLU A 248 -7.46 11.71 -10.78
N GLU A 249 -7.49 11.22 -9.53
CA GLU A 249 -6.89 11.91 -8.37
C GLU A 249 -5.37 12.07 -8.52
N ILE A 250 -4.67 10.98 -8.92
CA ILE A 250 -3.23 10.99 -9.13
C ILE A 250 -2.84 11.91 -10.29
N THR A 251 -3.64 11.90 -11.38
CA THR A 251 -3.44 12.79 -12.53
C THR A 251 -3.55 14.26 -12.10
N GLU A 252 -4.54 14.61 -11.28
CA GLU A 252 -4.67 15.95 -10.73
C GLU A 252 -3.45 16.36 -9.89
N MET A 253 -2.91 15.45 -9.09
CA MET A 253 -1.68 15.74 -8.34
C MET A 253 -0.48 16.02 -9.27
N ALA A 254 -0.39 15.32 -10.41
CA ALA A 254 0.65 15.58 -11.40
C ALA A 254 0.44 16.90 -12.14
N GLU A 255 -0.80 17.26 -12.50
CA GLU A 255 -1.16 18.56 -13.06
C GLU A 255 -0.81 19.72 -12.12
N GLN A 256 -0.96 19.51 -10.81
CA GLN A 256 -0.55 20.46 -9.78
C GLN A 256 0.97 20.51 -9.53
N GLY A 257 1.76 19.73 -10.27
CA GLY A 257 3.21 19.67 -10.11
C GLY A 257 3.71 18.95 -8.86
N LYS A 258 2.84 18.18 -8.18
CA LYS A 258 3.19 17.41 -6.97
C LYS A 258 3.85 16.08 -7.27
N LEU A 259 3.49 15.45 -8.38
CA LEU A 259 3.99 14.18 -8.85
C LEU A 259 4.62 14.31 -10.24
N SER A 260 5.43 13.35 -10.64
CA SER A 260 5.98 13.27 -12.00
C SER A 260 4.88 12.92 -13.00
N TRP A 261 4.70 13.79 -14.01
CA TRP A 261 3.76 13.53 -15.09
C TRP A 261 4.04 12.24 -15.85
N GLU A 262 5.31 11.98 -16.16
CA GLU A 262 5.71 10.77 -16.88
C GLU A 262 5.42 9.50 -16.10
N VAL A 263 5.67 9.49 -14.78
CA VAL A 263 5.37 8.33 -13.91
C VAL A 263 3.86 8.10 -13.85
N VAL A 264 3.07 9.16 -13.73
CA VAL A 264 1.60 9.05 -13.72
C VAL A 264 1.09 8.60 -15.08
N GLN A 265 1.66 9.11 -16.19
CA GLN A 265 1.30 8.71 -17.53
C GLN A 265 1.57 7.23 -17.81
N ALA A 266 2.70 6.70 -17.32
CA ALA A 266 3.00 5.27 -17.38
C ALA A 266 2.01 4.44 -16.54
N LEU A 267 1.68 4.87 -15.33
CA LEU A 267 0.65 4.21 -14.53
C LEU A 267 -0.70 4.15 -15.25
N VAL A 268 -1.11 5.24 -15.88
CA VAL A 268 -2.36 5.29 -16.69
C VAL A 268 -2.28 4.35 -17.88
N ALA A 269 -1.14 4.28 -18.57
CA ALA A 269 -0.92 3.38 -19.72
C ALA A 269 -1.09 1.92 -19.35
N TYR A 270 -0.49 1.48 -18.22
CA TYR A 270 -0.65 0.13 -17.70
C TYR A 270 -2.09 -0.23 -17.30
N ASN A 271 -2.90 0.76 -17.00
CA ASN A 271 -4.32 0.57 -16.65
C ASN A 271 -5.26 0.66 -17.87
N ARG A 272 -4.75 0.82 -19.07
CA ARG A 272 -5.53 0.79 -20.30
C ARG A 272 -5.52 -0.59 -20.93
N LYS A 273 -6.64 -0.96 -21.56
CA LYS A 273 -6.77 -2.26 -22.25
C LYS A 273 -5.83 -2.40 -23.44
N ASP A 274 -5.57 -1.29 -24.15
CA ASP A 274 -4.70 -1.20 -25.33
C ASP A 274 -3.22 -1.10 -24.98
N ARG A 275 -2.88 -0.86 -23.71
CA ARG A 275 -1.52 -0.74 -23.16
C ARG A 275 -0.58 0.03 -24.10
N PRO A 276 -0.88 1.29 -24.45
CA PRO A 276 0.00 2.08 -25.29
C PRO A 276 1.31 2.33 -24.58
N HIS A 277 2.39 2.57 -25.32
CA HIS A 277 3.60 3.14 -24.73
C HIS A 277 3.26 4.42 -23.96
N PHE A 278 3.86 4.63 -22.80
CA PHE A 278 3.44 5.74 -21.93
C PHE A 278 3.52 7.11 -22.60
N GLN A 279 4.51 7.36 -23.45
CA GLN A 279 4.64 8.62 -24.21
C GLN A 279 3.51 8.85 -25.20
N GLU A 280 2.86 7.80 -25.66
CA GLU A 280 1.72 7.86 -26.60
C GLU A 280 0.37 7.87 -25.85
N CYS A 281 0.40 7.59 -24.53
CA CYS A 281 -0.79 7.53 -23.72
C CYS A 281 -1.40 8.92 -23.53
N LYS A 282 -2.57 9.16 -24.14
CA LYS A 282 -3.34 10.38 -23.92
C LYS A 282 -4.10 10.27 -22.61
N VAL A 283 -3.67 11.05 -21.63
CA VAL A 283 -4.38 11.19 -20.35
C VAL A 283 -5.50 12.21 -20.53
N SER A 284 -6.74 11.84 -20.21
CA SER A 284 -7.89 12.73 -20.34
C SER A 284 -7.91 13.73 -19.18
N ALA A 285 -8.05 15.01 -19.48
CA ALA A 285 -8.31 16.05 -18.49
C ALA A 285 -9.79 16.05 -18.00
N GLU A 286 -10.67 15.27 -18.64
CA GLU A 286 -12.08 15.18 -18.22
C GLU A 286 -12.23 14.35 -16.96
N LYS A 287 -12.60 14.99 -15.85
CA LYS A 287 -13.01 14.34 -14.63
C LYS A 287 -14.50 13.99 -14.73
N ARG A 288 -14.82 12.69 -14.68
CA ARG A 288 -16.22 12.24 -14.68
C ARG A 288 -16.84 12.22 -13.27
N GLY A 289 -16.09 12.68 -12.27
CA GLY A 289 -16.50 12.71 -10.88
C GLY A 289 -16.34 11.35 -10.19
N ARG A 290 -16.30 11.37 -8.86
CA ARG A 290 -16.32 10.18 -8.00
C ARG A 290 -17.64 9.47 -8.19
N LEU A 291 -17.63 8.26 -8.74
CA LEU A 291 -18.66 7.29 -8.42
C LEU A 291 -18.39 6.86 -6.96
N LEU A 292 -19.01 7.53 -6.01
CA LEU A 292 -19.03 7.04 -4.64
C LEU A 292 -19.65 5.66 -4.69
N ALA A 293 -19.09 4.68 -3.98
CA ALA A 293 -19.68 3.34 -3.86
C ALA A 293 -21.15 3.38 -3.38
N VAL A 294 -21.55 4.48 -2.76
CA VAL A 294 -22.94 4.79 -2.41
C VAL A 294 -23.83 4.92 -3.66
N ASP A 295 -23.31 5.37 -4.80
CA ASP A 295 -24.09 5.45 -6.04
C ASP A 295 -24.17 4.12 -6.79
N LEU A 296 -23.15 3.25 -6.60
CA LEU A 296 -23.21 1.85 -7.08
C LEU A 296 -24.24 1.02 -6.31
N CYS A 297 -24.51 1.34 -5.04
CA CYS A 297 -25.63 0.73 -4.29
C CYS A 297 -27.00 1.21 -4.76
N ARG A 298 -27.10 2.29 -5.55
CA ARG A 298 -28.35 2.78 -6.16
C ARG A 298 -28.59 2.25 -7.58
N VAL A 299 -27.57 1.75 -8.25
CA VAL A 299 -27.78 0.88 -9.40
C VAL A 299 -28.27 -0.44 -8.84
N ASN A 300 -29.54 -0.73 -9.00
CA ASN A 300 -30.20 -2.00 -8.65
C ASN A 300 -29.48 -3.17 -9.37
N VAL A 301 -28.28 -3.52 -8.92
CA VAL A 301 -27.72 -4.83 -9.14
C VAL A 301 -28.45 -5.71 -8.13
N GLU A 302 -29.59 -6.26 -8.54
CA GLU A 302 -30.26 -7.31 -7.78
C GLU A 302 -29.19 -8.37 -7.45
N ARG A 303 -28.71 -8.40 -6.21
CA ARG A 303 -27.81 -9.47 -5.76
C ARG A 303 -28.57 -10.76 -5.92
N LYS A 304 -28.07 -11.62 -6.78
CA LYS A 304 -28.58 -12.98 -6.94
C LYS A 304 -27.76 -13.86 -6.02
N ILE A 305 -28.41 -14.50 -5.07
CA ILE A 305 -27.79 -15.48 -4.17
C ILE A 305 -28.46 -16.82 -4.41
N ASP A 306 -27.72 -17.91 -4.33
CA ASP A 306 -28.29 -19.24 -4.41
C ASP A 306 -29.05 -19.57 -3.13
N CYS A 307 -30.27 -20.07 -3.28
CA CYS A 307 -31.12 -20.44 -2.16
C CYS A 307 -30.52 -21.63 -1.40
N PRO A 308 -30.33 -21.55 -0.09
CA PRO A 308 -29.73 -22.64 0.69
C PRO A 308 -30.59 -23.90 0.71
N ASN A 309 -31.90 -23.79 0.45
CA ASN A 309 -32.81 -24.93 0.46
C ASN A 309 -32.90 -25.67 -0.90
N CYS A 310 -32.92 -24.94 -2.02
CA CYS A 310 -33.17 -25.58 -3.33
C CYS A 310 -32.18 -25.19 -4.41
N HIS A 311 -31.12 -24.45 -4.08
CA HIS A 311 -30.10 -23.93 -4.99
C HIS A 311 -30.64 -23.06 -6.15
N GLY A 312 -31.92 -22.69 -6.09
CA GLY A 312 -32.53 -21.75 -7.04
C GLY A 312 -32.11 -20.31 -6.71
N THR A 313 -32.28 -19.41 -7.68
CA THR A 313 -31.88 -18.01 -7.50
C THR A 313 -32.81 -17.28 -6.56
N ALA A 314 -32.31 -16.73 -5.45
CA ALA A 314 -32.99 -15.80 -4.55
C ALA A 314 -32.65 -14.35 -4.91
N ARG A 315 -33.60 -13.45 -4.70
CA ARG A 315 -33.47 -12.01 -4.94
C ARG A 315 -33.64 -11.22 -3.68
N GLU A 316 -32.93 -10.13 -3.60
CA GLU A 316 -32.97 -9.17 -2.50
C GLU A 316 -34.39 -8.58 -2.34
N ARG A 317 -34.86 -8.49 -1.10
CA ARG A 317 -36.13 -7.93 -0.71
C ARG A 317 -36.04 -7.24 0.65
N LYS A 318 -36.71 -6.11 0.81
CA LYS A 318 -36.88 -5.47 2.12
C LYS A 318 -38.06 -6.10 2.86
N ILE A 319 -37.80 -6.56 4.08
CA ILE A 319 -38.83 -7.08 4.99
C ILE A 319 -38.91 -6.22 6.25
N VAL A 320 -40.06 -6.24 6.93
CA VAL A 320 -40.23 -5.58 8.22
C VAL A 320 -40.37 -6.67 9.29
N ARG A 321 -39.42 -6.76 10.22
CA ARG A 321 -39.51 -7.59 11.44
C ARG A 321 -39.38 -6.67 12.65
N ASP A 322 -40.24 -6.83 13.63
CA ASP A 322 -40.22 -6.05 14.88
C ASP A 322 -40.24 -4.53 14.69
N GLY A 323 -40.96 -4.07 13.65
CA GLY A 323 -41.05 -2.65 13.32
C GLY A 323 -39.83 -2.02 12.68
N LYS A 324 -38.76 -2.82 12.38
CA LYS A 324 -37.55 -2.37 11.69
C LYS A 324 -37.45 -2.98 10.29
N GLN A 325 -36.93 -2.21 9.36
CA GLN A 325 -36.64 -2.71 8.01
C GLN A 325 -35.35 -3.53 8.02
N HIS A 326 -35.44 -4.78 7.52
CA HIS A 326 -34.30 -5.69 7.30
C HIS A 326 -34.18 -6.03 5.83
N LEU A 327 -32.97 -6.33 5.42
CA LEU A 327 -32.67 -6.87 4.10
C LEU A 327 -32.80 -8.39 4.16
N ALA A 328 -33.56 -8.98 3.27
CA ALA A 328 -33.76 -10.41 3.16
C ALA A 328 -33.70 -10.84 1.69
N TYR A 329 -33.58 -12.12 1.47
CA TYR A 329 -33.59 -12.74 0.15
C TYR A 329 -34.81 -13.66 0.03
N ALA A 330 -35.50 -13.60 -1.10
CA ALA A 330 -36.64 -14.46 -1.39
C ALA A 330 -36.33 -15.35 -2.60
N CYS A 331 -36.40 -16.66 -2.42
CA CYS A 331 -36.21 -17.63 -3.49
C CYS A 331 -37.45 -17.72 -4.37
N ARG A 332 -37.27 -17.56 -5.70
CA ARG A 332 -38.38 -17.67 -6.64
C ARG A 332 -38.85 -19.12 -6.88
N SER A 333 -37.98 -20.09 -6.62
CA SER A 333 -38.27 -21.50 -6.90
C SER A 333 -38.99 -22.20 -5.76
N CYS A 334 -38.63 -21.95 -4.50
CA CYS A 334 -39.23 -22.63 -3.34
C CYS A 334 -39.96 -21.68 -2.38
N GLY A 335 -39.89 -20.37 -2.60
CA GLY A 335 -40.55 -19.36 -1.73
C GLY A 335 -39.84 -19.09 -0.41
N MET A 336 -38.68 -19.71 -0.15
CA MET A 336 -37.91 -19.48 1.10
C MET A 336 -37.46 -18.05 1.18
N GLU A 337 -37.64 -17.41 2.34
CA GLU A 337 -37.12 -16.10 2.71
C GLU A 337 -36.04 -16.28 3.80
N PHE A 338 -34.86 -15.65 3.62
CA PHE A 338 -33.75 -15.74 4.55
C PHE A 338 -32.93 -14.44 4.56
N THR A 339 -32.24 -14.15 5.64
CA THR A 339 -31.34 -13.02 5.82
C THR A 339 -29.88 -13.48 5.66
N GLU A 340 -28.92 -12.54 5.65
CA GLU A 340 -27.48 -12.87 5.70
C GLU A 340 -27.13 -13.59 7.03
N ASP A 341 -27.79 -13.21 8.12
CA ASP A 341 -27.57 -13.87 9.43
C ASP A 341 -28.08 -15.31 9.40
N ASP A 342 -29.26 -15.57 8.78
CA ASP A 342 -29.78 -16.93 8.62
C ASP A 342 -28.82 -17.82 7.77
N LEU A 343 -28.08 -17.25 6.80
CA LEU A 343 -27.07 -17.98 6.01
C LEU A 343 -25.85 -18.33 6.87
N LEU A 344 -25.39 -17.42 7.71
CA LEU A 344 -24.26 -17.65 8.62
C LEU A 344 -24.58 -18.75 9.64
N ASP A 345 -25.79 -18.75 10.18
CA ASP A 345 -26.25 -19.78 11.12
C ASP A 345 -26.32 -21.17 10.45
N MET A 346 -26.80 -21.23 9.19
CA MET A 346 -26.83 -22.49 8.41
C MET A 346 -25.45 -23.03 8.05
N GLU A 347 -24.44 -22.18 7.84
CA GLU A 347 -23.06 -22.60 7.60
C GLU A 347 -22.37 -23.12 8.88
N LEU A 348 -22.77 -22.61 10.06
CA LEU A 348 -22.24 -23.06 11.34
C LEU A 348 -22.80 -24.42 11.78
N ASP A 349 -24.03 -24.77 11.36
CA ASP A 349 -24.66 -26.06 11.66
C ASP A 349 -24.17 -27.22 10.73
N LEU A 350 -23.37 -26.93 9.69
CA LEU A 350 -22.81 -27.90 8.76
C LEU A 350 -21.34 -28.28 9.05
N ASN A 351 -20.72 -27.72 10.10
CA ASN A 351 -19.39 -28.03 10.60
C ASN A 351 -19.47 -28.55 12.04
#